data_abc03ee54a8e1375a51e545529997c3c
#
_entry.id   abc03ee54a8e1375a51e545529997c3c
#
_cell.length_a   1.000
_cell.length_b   1.000
_cell.length_c   1.000
_cell.angle_alpha   90.00
_cell.angle_beta   90.00
_cell.angle_gamma   90.00
#
_symmetry.space_group_name_H-M   'P 1'
#
loop_
_entity.id
_entity.type
_entity.pdbx_description
1 polymer ?
#
loop_
_entity_poly.entity_id
_entity_poly.type
_entity_poly.pdbx_seq_one_letter_code
_entity_poly.pdbx_strand_id
1 'polypeptide(L)'
;MRHLFPLVVSYNRFVELEKEVAVPLALFIKKVLLGKCTGISFVDSTPLRVCRNQRIHVHKVFKGIAQRGKCSMGWFFGFKLHLICNEKGELLNFMITPGDVDDRKPLEYKAFIDFIYGKLVADKGYISKNLFQRLFVDGIQLITKLKSNMKGALMSVSDRLLLRKRAIIETVNDELKNIAQVEHSRHRSFDN
;
A
#
# COMPACT_ATOMS: atom_id res chain seq x y z
N MET A 1 24.72 17.84 -12.25
CA MET A 1 24.60 16.88 -11.16
C MET A 1 25.95 16.53 -10.49
N ARG A 2 27.11 16.49 -11.19
CA ARG A 2 28.42 16.18 -10.56
C ARG A 2 28.83 17.13 -9.41
N HIS A 3 28.34 18.36 -9.37
CA HIS A 3 28.58 19.30 -8.27
C HIS A 3 27.87 18.93 -6.97
N LEU A 4 26.75 18.17 -7.06
CA LEU A 4 26.01 17.65 -5.90
C LEU A 4 26.58 16.32 -5.39
N PHE A 5 27.21 15.56 -6.29
CA PHE A 5 27.80 14.25 -5.99
C PHE A 5 29.23 14.19 -6.57
N PRO A 6 30.22 14.83 -5.90
CA PRO A 6 31.59 14.95 -6.43
C PRO A 6 32.28 13.59 -6.55
N LEU A 7 31.93 12.61 -5.74
CA LEU A 7 32.48 11.25 -5.76
C LEU A 7 31.36 10.26 -6.09
N VAL A 8 31.14 10.04 -7.39
CA VAL A 8 30.15 9.06 -7.87
C VAL A 8 30.82 7.70 -7.97
N VAL A 9 30.26 6.71 -7.32
CA VAL A 9 30.70 5.32 -7.42
C VAL A 9 30.36 4.72 -8.79
N SER A 10 31.03 3.62 -9.18
CA SER A 10 30.67 2.88 -10.39
C SER A 10 29.26 2.30 -10.27
N TYR A 11 28.62 1.99 -11.40
CA TYR A 11 27.27 1.37 -11.41
C TYR A 11 27.25 0.06 -10.60
N ASN A 12 28.24 -0.80 -10.75
CA ASN A 12 28.29 -2.06 -10.00
C ASN A 12 28.39 -1.81 -8.50
N ARG A 13 29.23 -0.86 -8.08
CA ARG A 13 29.34 -0.52 -6.66
C ARG A 13 28.06 0.13 -6.11
N PHE A 14 27.38 0.93 -6.93
CA PHE A 14 26.07 1.48 -6.56
C PHE A 14 25.04 0.38 -6.28
N VAL A 15 24.94 -0.61 -7.17
CA VAL A 15 24.02 -1.76 -7.00
C VAL A 15 24.37 -2.61 -5.76
N GLU A 16 25.66 -2.80 -5.45
CA GLU A 16 26.09 -3.46 -4.22
C GLU A 16 25.66 -2.67 -2.99
N LEU A 17 25.87 -1.36 -2.98
CA LEU A 17 25.47 -0.48 -1.88
C LEU A 17 23.94 -0.45 -1.68
N GLU A 18 23.14 -0.49 -2.75
CA GLU A 18 21.68 -0.59 -2.64
C GLU A 18 21.26 -1.81 -1.80
N LYS A 19 21.89 -2.95 -2.01
CA LYS A 19 21.61 -4.17 -1.22
C LYS A 19 22.00 -4.00 0.26
N GLU A 20 23.19 -3.44 0.51
CA GLU A 20 23.71 -3.22 1.86
C GLU A 20 22.81 -2.26 2.67
N VAL A 21 22.27 -1.22 2.02
CA VAL A 21 21.46 -0.19 2.69
C VAL A 21 19.95 -0.49 2.70
N ALA A 22 19.47 -1.50 1.98
CA ALA A 22 18.04 -1.79 1.85
C ALA A 22 17.34 -1.98 3.20
N VAL A 23 17.90 -2.79 4.09
CA VAL A 23 17.34 -3.03 5.44
C VAL A 23 17.45 -1.78 6.33
N PRO A 24 18.62 -1.13 6.49
CA PRO A 24 18.72 0.13 7.23
C PRO A 24 17.77 1.21 6.70
N LEU A 25 17.62 1.35 5.38
CA LEU A 25 16.72 2.31 4.76
C LEU A 25 15.24 2.00 5.07
N ALA A 26 14.85 0.73 4.98
CA ALA A 26 13.49 0.29 5.33
C ALA A 26 13.17 0.59 6.81
N LEU A 27 14.11 0.36 7.71
CA LEU A 27 13.98 0.69 9.14
C LEU A 27 13.89 2.21 9.35
N PHE A 28 14.71 2.99 8.66
CA PHE A 28 14.68 4.45 8.72
C PHE A 28 13.32 4.99 8.24
N ILE A 29 12.82 4.50 7.10
CA ILE A 29 11.50 4.89 6.60
C ILE A 29 10.43 4.58 7.65
N LYS A 30 10.41 3.35 8.19
CA LYS A 30 9.38 2.94 9.16
C LYS A 30 9.48 3.62 10.52
N LYS A 31 10.65 4.05 10.95
CA LYS A 31 10.85 4.65 12.29
C LYS A 31 10.84 6.16 12.29
N VAL A 32 11.25 6.79 11.19
CA VAL A 32 11.53 8.24 11.14
C VAL A 32 10.62 8.98 10.17
N LEU A 33 10.34 8.41 9.00
CA LEU A 33 9.65 9.14 7.93
C LEU A 33 8.13 8.96 7.90
N LEU A 34 7.59 7.98 8.63
CA LEU A 34 6.13 7.81 8.69
C LEU A 34 5.49 8.92 9.52
N GLY A 35 4.31 9.35 9.08
CA GLY A 35 3.47 10.32 9.76
C GLY A 35 2.86 9.79 11.07
N LYS A 36 2.07 10.63 11.72
CA LYS A 36 1.34 10.27 12.95
C LYS A 36 -0.16 10.19 12.68
N CYS A 37 -0.82 9.21 13.30
CA CYS A 37 -2.27 9.12 13.27
C CYS A 37 -2.90 10.31 13.99
N THR A 38 -3.94 10.87 13.39
CA THR A 38 -4.71 12.02 13.89
C THR A 38 -6.14 11.64 14.31
N GLY A 39 -6.44 10.32 14.32
CA GLY A 39 -7.77 9.79 14.57
C GLY A 39 -8.59 9.58 13.29
N ILE A 40 -8.09 10.01 12.13
CA ILE A 40 -8.69 9.75 10.82
C ILE A 40 -7.61 9.19 9.91
N SER A 41 -7.86 8.02 9.34
CA SER A 41 -6.95 7.35 8.43
C SER A 41 -7.69 6.81 7.21
N PHE A 42 -6.98 6.66 6.11
CA PHE A 42 -7.48 6.11 4.86
C PHE A 42 -6.63 4.90 4.50
N VAL A 43 -7.26 3.82 4.06
CA VAL A 43 -6.58 2.61 3.59
C VAL A 43 -6.97 2.30 2.16
N ASP A 44 -5.98 1.90 1.37
CA ASP A 44 -6.20 1.42 0.01
C ASP A 44 -5.11 0.42 -0.38
N SER A 45 -5.37 -0.35 -1.45
CA SER A 45 -4.39 -1.23 -2.07
C SER A 45 -4.23 -0.92 -3.55
N THR A 46 -3.00 -0.96 -4.03
CA THR A 46 -2.70 -0.72 -5.43
C THR A 46 -1.83 -1.86 -5.99
N PRO A 47 -2.13 -2.40 -7.20
CA PRO A 47 -1.30 -3.45 -7.80
C PRO A 47 0.06 -2.88 -8.20
N LEU A 48 1.12 -3.66 -7.96
CA LEU A 48 2.46 -3.48 -8.50
C LEU A 48 2.71 -4.58 -9.51
N ARG A 49 2.63 -4.25 -10.80
CA ARG A 49 2.81 -5.21 -11.89
C ARG A 49 4.29 -5.46 -12.13
N VAL A 50 4.67 -6.73 -12.12
CA VAL A 50 6.05 -7.16 -12.38
C VAL A 50 6.32 -7.33 -13.87
N CYS A 51 5.33 -7.85 -14.60
CA CYS A 51 5.42 -8.01 -16.05
C CYS A 51 4.04 -8.05 -16.70
N ARG A 52 4.00 -7.94 -18.02
CA ARG A 52 2.77 -8.17 -18.78
C ARG A 52 2.32 -9.65 -18.67
N ASN A 53 1.01 -9.89 -18.63
CA ASN A 53 0.44 -11.24 -18.44
C ASN A 53 0.97 -12.29 -19.43
N GLN A 54 1.29 -11.88 -20.68
CA GLN A 54 1.86 -12.77 -21.70
C GLN A 54 3.28 -13.24 -21.35
N ARG A 55 4.01 -12.54 -20.47
CA ARG A 55 5.40 -12.84 -20.10
C ARG A 55 5.54 -13.59 -18.77
N ILE A 56 4.44 -13.96 -18.11
CA ILE A 56 4.48 -14.63 -16.80
C ILE A 56 5.35 -15.89 -16.84
N HIS A 57 5.21 -16.70 -17.90
CA HIS A 57 5.91 -18.00 -18.03
C HIS A 57 7.44 -17.86 -18.21
N VAL A 58 7.89 -16.73 -18.76
CA VAL A 58 9.33 -16.45 -18.98
C VAL A 58 9.94 -15.59 -17.88
N HIS A 59 9.12 -15.07 -16.96
CA HIS A 59 9.58 -14.23 -15.86
C HIS A 59 10.28 -15.06 -14.78
N LYS A 60 11.53 -14.73 -14.45
CA LYS A 60 12.36 -15.52 -13.51
C LYS A 60 12.60 -14.83 -12.18
N VAL A 61 12.71 -13.48 -12.17
CA VAL A 61 13.18 -12.70 -11.01
C VAL A 61 12.31 -12.89 -9.77
N PHE A 62 10.97 -12.79 -9.93
CA PHE A 62 10.04 -12.95 -8.81
C PHE A 62 9.23 -14.26 -8.91
N LYS A 63 9.81 -15.29 -9.54
CA LYS A 63 9.18 -16.61 -9.64
C LYS A 63 8.98 -17.20 -8.24
N GLY A 64 7.76 -17.64 -7.93
CA GLY A 64 7.41 -18.22 -6.62
C GLY A 64 7.05 -17.20 -5.54
N ILE A 65 7.30 -15.89 -5.78
CA ILE A 65 7.01 -14.82 -4.82
C ILE A 65 5.87 -13.93 -5.33
N ALA A 66 5.95 -13.48 -6.60
CA ALA A 66 4.86 -12.76 -7.25
C ALA A 66 3.75 -13.74 -7.61
N GLN A 67 2.50 -13.28 -7.48
CA GLN A 67 1.30 -14.07 -7.76
C GLN A 67 0.35 -13.33 -8.68
N ARG A 68 -0.58 -14.11 -9.28
CA ARG A 68 -1.61 -13.60 -10.16
C ARG A 68 -2.75 -13.03 -9.33
N GLY A 69 -3.00 -11.72 -9.41
CA GLY A 69 -4.08 -11.04 -8.73
C GLY A 69 -5.11 -10.45 -9.71
N LYS A 70 -6.24 -10.04 -9.17
CA LYS A 70 -7.31 -9.35 -9.90
C LYS A 70 -7.53 -7.96 -9.27
N CYS A 71 -7.62 -6.94 -10.11
CA CYS A 71 -8.01 -5.59 -9.70
C CYS A 71 -9.13 -5.07 -10.61
N SER A 72 -9.60 -3.83 -10.40
CA SER A 72 -10.62 -3.19 -11.23
C SER A 72 -10.26 -3.12 -12.72
N MET A 73 -8.97 -3.05 -13.03
CA MET A 73 -8.43 -3.01 -14.40
C MET A 73 -8.18 -4.40 -15.01
N GLY A 74 -8.57 -5.49 -14.33
CA GLY A 74 -8.40 -6.86 -14.79
C GLY A 74 -7.33 -7.65 -14.03
N TRP A 75 -6.81 -8.71 -14.69
CA TRP A 75 -5.78 -9.58 -14.13
C TRP A 75 -4.39 -8.95 -14.26
N PHE A 76 -3.56 -9.14 -13.23
CA PHE A 76 -2.14 -8.75 -13.23
C PHE A 76 -1.29 -9.84 -12.59
N PHE A 77 0.02 -9.80 -12.83
CA PHE A 77 0.99 -10.63 -12.15
C PHE A 77 1.97 -9.73 -11.41
N GLY A 78 2.12 -9.94 -10.10
CA GLY A 78 2.99 -9.11 -9.27
C GLY A 78 2.60 -9.14 -7.80
N PHE A 79 2.60 -7.95 -7.21
CA PHE A 79 2.34 -7.71 -5.80
C PHE A 79 1.21 -6.69 -5.63
N LYS A 80 0.74 -6.54 -4.39
CA LYS A 80 -0.11 -5.43 -3.97
C LYS A 80 0.63 -4.60 -2.93
N LEU A 81 0.63 -3.31 -3.12
CA LEU A 81 1.07 -2.34 -2.13
C LEU A 81 -0.16 -1.85 -1.36
N HIS A 82 -0.19 -2.15 -0.07
CA HIS A 82 -1.22 -1.68 0.85
C HIS A 82 -0.67 -0.46 1.59
N LEU A 83 -1.45 0.60 1.62
CA LEU A 83 -1.07 1.88 2.24
C LEU A 83 -2.11 2.31 3.26
N ILE A 84 -1.65 2.92 4.34
CA ILE A 84 -2.46 3.71 5.26
C ILE A 84 -1.88 5.12 5.29
N CYS A 85 -2.72 6.14 5.09
CA CYS A 85 -2.34 7.53 5.24
C CYS A 85 -3.33 8.28 6.15
N ASN A 86 -2.91 9.43 6.70
CA ASN A 86 -3.80 10.33 7.43
C ASN A 86 -4.49 11.33 6.47
N GLU A 87 -5.27 12.26 7.02
CA GLU A 87 -6.01 13.27 6.26
C GLU A 87 -5.12 14.35 5.62
N LYS A 88 -3.83 14.35 5.89
CA LYS A 88 -2.83 15.22 5.24
C LYS A 88 -2.11 14.53 4.09
N GLY A 89 -2.38 13.22 3.87
CA GLY A 89 -1.66 12.40 2.89
C GLY A 89 -0.34 11.84 3.40
N GLU A 90 0.00 12.03 4.68
CA GLU A 90 1.21 11.45 5.27
C GLU A 90 1.03 9.94 5.45
N LEU A 91 1.98 9.14 4.97
CA LEU A 91 1.97 7.69 5.12
C LEU A 91 2.15 7.31 6.59
N LEU A 92 1.22 6.51 7.12
CA LEU A 92 1.27 5.96 8.47
C LEU A 92 1.89 4.57 8.49
N ASN A 93 1.58 3.77 7.50
CA ASN A 93 2.19 2.44 7.31
C ASN A 93 2.02 1.97 5.87
N PHE A 94 2.84 0.98 5.50
CA PHE A 94 2.73 0.28 4.23
C PHE A 94 3.10 -1.20 4.38
N MET A 95 2.54 -2.02 3.49
CA MET A 95 2.82 -3.46 3.39
C MET A 95 2.76 -3.91 1.94
N ILE A 96 3.66 -4.81 1.56
CA ILE A 96 3.64 -5.46 0.25
C ILE A 96 3.23 -6.91 0.45
N THR A 97 2.29 -7.38 -0.37
CA THR A 97 1.83 -8.77 -0.39
C THR A 97 1.86 -9.33 -1.81
N PRO A 98 1.90 -10.66 -1.98
CA PRO A 98 1.63 -11.27 -3.29
C PRO A 98 0.30 -10.80 -3.87
N GLY A 99 0.18 -10.78 -5.21
CA GLY A 99 -0.97 -10.19 -5.91
C GLY A 99 -2.32 -10.88 -5.65
N ASP A 100 -2.32 -12.15 -5.24
CA ASP A 100 -3.51 -12.96 -4.92
C ASP A 100 -4.09 -12.71 -3.52
N VAL A 101 -3.32 -12.05 -2.63
CA VAL A 101 -3.77 -11.77 -1.26
C VAL A 101 -4.95 -10.80 -1.26
N ASP A 102 -5.97 -11.10 -0.47
CA ASP A 102 -7.15 -10.24 -0.27
C ASP A 102 -6.75 -8.90 0.37
N ASP A 103 -7.34 -7.80 -0.11
CA ASP A 103 -7.02 -6.44 0.35
C ASP A 103 -7.31 -6.21 1.84
N ARG A 104 -8.19 -7.02 2.43
CA ARG A 104 -8.54 -6.99 3.86
C ARG A 104 -7.50 -7.66 4.75
N LYS A 105 -6.72 -8.60 4.19
CA LYS A 105 -5.79 -9.43 4.96
C LYS A 105 -4.73 -8.63 5.73
N PRO A 106 -4.10 -7.58 5.18
CA PRO A 106 -3.18 -6.74 5.94
C PRO A 106 -3.77 -6.11 7.20
N LEU A 107 -5.05 -5.76 7.19
CA LEU A 107 -5.73 -5.20 8.36
C LEU A 107 -5.93 -6.22 9.50
N GLU A 108 -5.65 -7.49 9.28
CA GLU A 108 -5.63 -8.52 10.32
C GLU A 108 -4.29 -8.60 11.06
N TYR A 109 -3.23 -7.99 10.53
CA TYR A 109 -1.91 -7.99 11.17
C TYR A 109 -1.76 -6.77 12.08
N LYS A 110 -1.54 -7.02 13.38
CA LYS A 110 -1.31 -5.95 14.36
C LYS A 110 -0.21 -4.98 13.92
N ALA A 111 0.92 -5.48 13.46
CA ALA A 111 2.03 -4.66 12.99
C ALA A 111 1.66 -3.67 11.85
N PHE A 112 0.55 -3.89 11.16
CA PHE A 112 0.08 -2.98 10.11
C PHE A 112 -0.87 -1.90 10.65
N ILE A 113 -1.57 -2.16 11.75
CA ILE A 113 -2.60 -1.28 12.32
C ILE A 113 -2.25 -0.69 13.69
N ASP A 114 -1.16 -1.11 14.34
CA ASP A 114 -0.81 -0.75 15.73
C ASP A 114 -0.71 0.77 15.99
N PHE A 115 -0.49 1.56 14.93
CA PHE A 115 -0.29 3.02 15.06
C PHE A 115 -1.52 3.83 14.66
N ILE A 116 -2.65 3.18 14.38
CA ILE A 116 -3.89 3.86 13.99
C ILE A 116 -4.97 3.67 15.04
N TYR A 117 -5.80 4.70 15.19
CA TYR A 117 -6.97 4.71 16.06
C TYR A 117 -8.06 5.60 15.47
N GLY A 118 -9.28 5.50 16.01
CA GLY A 118 -10.41 6.31 15.58
C GLY A 118 -11.03 5.80 14.28
N LYS A 119 -11.11 6.61 13.24
CA LYS A 119 -11.83 6.27 12.01
C LYS A 119 -10.87 5.83 10.90
N LEU A 120 -11.13 4.64 10.34
CA LEU A 120 -10.44 4.11 9.18
C LEU A 120 -11.39 4.07 7.98
N VAL A 121 -11.11 4.87 6.96
CA VAL A 121 -11.92 4.98 5.75
C VAL A 121 -11.36 4.07 4.67
N ALA A 122 -12.21 3.22 4.09
CA ALA A 122 -11.82 2.24 3.08
C ALA A 122 -12.83 2.15 1.93
N ASP A 123 -12.43 1.47 0.85
CA ASP A 123 -13.34 1.16 -0.25
C ASP A 123 -14.31 0.01 0.07
N LYS A 124 -15.31 -0.18 -0.78
CA LYS A 124 -16.31 -1.27 -0.69
C LYS A 124 -15.70 -2.68 -0.65
N GLY A 125 -14.49 -2.85 -1.18
CA GLY A 125 -13.73 -4.10 -1.13
C GLY A 125 -13.41 -4.57 0.29
N TYR A 126 -13.32 -3.62 1.24
CA TYR A 126 -12.99 -3.91 2.64
C TYR A 126 -14.19 -4.33 3.52
N ILE A 127 -15.40 -4.41 2.96
CA ILE A 127 -16.59 -4.81 3.71
C ILE A 127 -16.47 -6.27 4.17
N SER A 128 -16.39 -6.47 5.48
CA SER A 128 -16.42 -7.77 6.15
C SER A 128 -16.90 -7.60 7.59
N LYS A 129 -17.88 -8.39 8.00
CA LYS A 129 -18.41 -8.36 9.37
C LYS A 129 -17.32 -8.68 10.40
N ASN A 130 -16.53 -9.71 10.14
CA ASN A 130 -15.47 -10.13 11.05
C ASN A 130 -14.37 -9.06 11.16
N LEU A 131 -13.96 -8.47 10.03
CA LEU A 131 -12.98 -7.39 10.04
C LEU A 131 -13.49 -6.17 10.82
N PHE A 132 -14.76 -5.78 10.61
CA PHE A 132 -15.37 -4.67 11.33
C PHE A 132 -15.34 -4.90 12.84
N GLN A 133 -15.78 -6.07 13.31
CA GLN A 133 -15.81 -6.41 14.74
C GLN A 133 -14.40 -6.40 15.34
N ARG A 134 -13.42 -6.97 14.64
CA ARG A 134 -12.04 -7.03 15.10
C ARG A 134 -11.44 -5.64 15.23
N LEU A 135 -11.53 -4.81 14.19
CA LEU A 135 -11.01 -3.43 14.21
C LEU A 135 -11.69 -2.60 15.29
N PHE A 136 -12.99 -2.81 15.53
CA PHE A 136 -13.73 -2.12 16.59
C PHE A 136 -13.19 -2.44 17.99
N VAL A 137 -12.83 -3.69 18.25
CA VAL A 137 -12.17 -4.10 19.52
C VAL A 137 -10.82 -3.42 19.68
N ASP A 138 -10.08 -3.20 18.58
CA ASP A 138 -8.80 -2.48 18.57
C ASP A 138 -8.97 -0.94 18.59
N GLY A 139 -10.19 -0.42 18.80
CA GLY A 139 -10.47 1.02 18.86
C GLY A 139 -10.53 1.70 17.49
N ILE A 140 -10.70 0.94 16.41
CA ILE A 140 -10.75 1.44 15.03
C ILE A 140 -12.14 1.25 14.46
N GLN A 141 -12.80 2.34 14.11
CA GLN A 141 -14.09 2.34 13.43
C GLN A 141 -13.89 2.31 11.90
N LEU A 142 -14.17 1.16 11.27
CA LEU A 142 -14.10 1.04 9.82
C LEU A 142 -15.30 1.72 9.15
N ILE A 143 -15.02 2.63 8.20
CA ILE A 143 -16.02 3.37 7.43
C ILE A 143 -15.87 3.01 5.96
N THR A 144 -16.93 2.44 5.36
CA THR A 144 -16.96 2.09 3.94
C THR A 144 -18.26 2.53 3.29
N LYS A 145 -18.24 2.76 1.97
CA LYS A 145 -19.48 2.88 1.20
C LYS A 145 -20.19 1.53 1.21
N LEU A 146 -21.50 1.52 1.51
CA LEU A 146 -22.32 0.32 1.41
C LEU A 146 -22.43 -0.15 -0.05
N LYS A 147 -22.52 -1.44 -0.26
CA LYS A 147 -22.91 -1.99 -1.57
C LYS A 147 -24.38 -1.70 -1.81
N SER A 148 -24.80 -1.54 -3.06
CA SER A 148 -26.17 -1.20 -3.46
C SER A 148 -27.23 -2.19 -2.94
N ASN A 149 -26.83 -3.45 -2.73
CA ASN A 149 -27.71 -4.52 -2.22
C ASN A 149 -27.68 -4.67 -0.69
N MET A 150 -26.99 -3.79 0.04
CA MET A 150 -26.94 -3.85 1.50
C MET A 150 -27.91 -2.83 2.12
N LYS A 151 -28.81 -3.31 2.99
CA LYS A 151 -29.56 -2.45 3.89
C LYS A 151 -28.60 -1.96 4.97
N GLY A 152 -28.33 -0.66 5.01
CA GLY A 152 -27.44 -0.04 5.99
C GLY A 152 -28.20 0.89 6.92
N ALA A 153 -27.67 1.08 8.11
CA ALA A 153 -28.07 2.17 8.98
C ALA A 153 -27.77 3.53 8.35
N LEU A 154 -28.48 4.57 8.75
CA LEU A 154 -28.20 5.94 8.32
C LEU A 154 -26.76 6.32 8.69
N MET A 155 -25.97 6.59 7.69
CA MET A 155 -24.61 7.07 7.88
C MET A 155 -24.60 8.53 8.30
N SER A 156 -23.78 8.90 9.27
CA SER A 156 -23.61 10.29 9.70
C SER A 156 -23.14 11.19 8.57
N VAL A 157 -23.47 12.46 8.62
CA VAL A 157 -22.99 13.45 7.62
C VAL A 157 -21.47 13.52 7.62
N SER A 158 -20.85 13.46 8.81
CA SER A 158 -19.38 13.46 8.97
C SER A 158 -18.73 12.26 8.24
N ASP A 159 -19.31 11.06 8.37
CA ASP A 159 -18.76 9.87 7.72
C ASP A 159 -18.91 9.91 6.20
N ARG A 160 -20.01 10.51 5.70
CA ARG A 160 -20.17 10.76 4.25
C ARG A 160 -19.10 11.73 3.71
N LEU A 161 -18.75 12.75 4.48
CA LEU A 161 -17.69 13.69 4.12
C LEU A 161 -16.32 13.00 4.10
N LEU A 162 -16.04 12.13 5.07
CA LEU A 162 -14.80 11.33 5.09
C LEU A 162 -14.70 10.39 3.88
N LEU A 163 -15.80 9.76 3.48
CA LEU A 163 -15.81 8.93 2.26
C LEU A 163 -15.52 9.73 0.97
N ARG A 164 -15.85 11.02 0.92
CA ARG A 164 -15.46 11.90 -0.19
C ARG A 164 -13.97 12.25 -0.13
N LYS A 165 -13.43 12.48 1.07
CA LYS A 165 -12.00 12.75 1.28
C LYS A 165 -11.08 11.57 0.96
N ARG A 166 -11.61 10.36 0.72
CA ARG A 166 -10.82 9.19 0.33
C ARG A 166 -9.95 9.41 -0.91
N ALA A 167 -10.29 10.37 -1.75
CA ALA A 167 -9.45 10.79 -2.87
C ALA A 167 -7.99 11.11 -2.47
N ILE A 168 -7.73 11.45 -1.21
CA ILE A 168 -6.37 11.68 -0.69
C ILE A 168 -5.48 10.44 -0.90
N ILE A 169 -5.95 9.25 -0.50
CA ILE A 169 -5.12 8.04 -0.66
C ILE A 169 -4.98 7.62 -2.13
N GLU A 170 -5.96 7.97 -2.98
CA GLU A 170 -5.86 7.76 -4.42
C GLU A 170 -4.76 8.65 -5.01
N THR A 171 -4.65 9.91 -4.55
CA THR A 171 -3.55 10.82 -4.92
C THR A 171 -2.20 10.28 -4.47
N VAL A 172 -2.08 9.81 -3.21
CA VAL A 172 -0.84 9.22 -2.70
C VAL A 172 -0.42 7.99 -3.54
N ASN A 173 -1.37 7.13 -3.89
CA ASN A 173 -1.11 5.99 -4.78
C ASN A 173 -0.62 6.43 -6.16
N ASP A 174 -1.21 7.49 -6.71
CA ASP A 174 -0.86 8.04 -8.02
C ASP A 174 0.54 8.67 -8.01
N GLU A 175 0.87 9.44 -6.98
CA GLU A 175 2.22 10.00 -6.78
C GLU A 175 3.29 8.91 -6.68
N LEU A 176 3.05 7.85 -5.91
CA LEU A 176 3.97 6.72 -5.79
C LEU A 176 4.18 6.02 -7.14
N LYS A 177 3.13 5.87 -7.95
CA LYS A 177 3.24 5.21 -9.26
C LYS A 177 3.84 6.09 -10.33
N ASN A 178 3.40 7.34 -10.44
CA ASN A 178 3.71 8.21 -11.57
C ASN A 178 4.92 9.11 -11.31
N ILE A 179 5.14 9.56 -10.06
CA ILE A 179 6.29 10.39 -9.69
C ILE A 179 7.44 9.51 -9.20
N ALA A 180 7.21 8.70 -8.16
CA ALA A 180 8.23 7.81 -7.61
C ALA A 180 8.46 6.54 -8.45
N GLN A 181 7.59 6.25 -9.41
CA GLN A 181 7.69 5.16 -10.38
C GLN A 181 7.92 3.77 -9.76
N VAL A 182 7.32 3.50 -8.62
CA VAL A 182 7.49 2.24 -7.87
C VAL A 182 7.12 0.98 -8.69
N GLU A 183 6.30 1.12 -9.74
CA GLU A 183 5.92 0.03 -10.64
C GLU A 183 6.90 -0.15 -11.80
N HIS A 184 7.79 0.83 -12.07
CA HIS A 184 8.65 0.84 -13.24
C HIS A 184 10.11 0.41 -12.98
N SER A 185 10.35 -0.27 -11.88
CA SER A 185 11.67 -0.76 -11.53
C SER A 185 12.16 -1.83 -12.52
N ARG A 186 13.40 -1.66 -13.00
CA ARG A 186 14.04 -2.62 -13.92
C ARG A 186 14.87 -3.64 -13.15
N HIS A 187 14.25 -4.35 -12.23
CA HIS A 187 14.94 -5.38 -11.46
C HIS A 187 15.41 -6.53 -12.36
N ARG A 188 16.68 -6.87 -12.27
CA ARG A 188 17.28 -8.03 -12.93
C ARG A 188 17.52 -9.18 -11.98
N SER A 189 17.50 -8.93 -10.69
CA SER A 189 17.58 -9.93 -9.62
C SER A 189 16.61 -9.56 -8.50
N PHE A 190 16.36 -10.49 -7.58
CA PHE A 190 15.48 -10.25 -6.44
C PHE A 190 16.06 -9.21 -5.46
N ASP A 191 17.37 -9.15 -5.34
CA ASP A 191 18.07 -8.28 -4.38
C ASP A 191 18.34 -6.86 -4.92
N ASN A 192 17.86 -6.55 -6.11
CA ASN A 192 18.03 -5.22 -6.74
C ASN A 192 16.70 -4.55 -6.99
#